data_50c84c9920be2860f7a9240b6c9d7270
#
_entry.id   50c84c9920be2860f7a9240b6c9d7270
#
_cell.length_a   1.000
_cell.length_b   1.000
_cell.length_c   1.000
_cell.angle_alpha   90.00
_cell.angle_beta   90.00
_cell.angle_gamma   90.00
#
_symmetry.space_group_name_H-M   'P 1'
#
loop_
_entity.id
_entity.type
_entity.pdbx_description
1 polymer ?
#
loop_
_entity_poly.entity_id
_entity_poly.type
_entity_poly.pdbx_seq_one_letter_code
_entity_poly.pdbx_strand_id
1 'polypeptide(L)'
;MILGIPRPAGKGARCIIIGMGNENGWVPGSILVRKRTPKEGVVTEDYHFDINAELFEGWLQKVLPNLPQNSVLVFDNASYHSKKDENNTPTIKWRIDRLREWLKANKVDFPAKSKRPELYQLARMKAAENPRYKVDQMIKEAGHEVLRLPPYYCDLNPIERI
;
A
#
# COMPACT_ATOMS: atom_id res chain seq x y z
N MET A 1 49.86 -5.88 -13.74
CA MET A 1 48.93 -5.07 -12.94
C MET A 1 47.81 -4.66 -13.88
N ILE A 2 46.66 -5.32 -13.81
CA ILE A 2 45.49 -5.01 -14.68
C ILE A 2 44.75 -3.87 -13.99
N LEU A 3 44.84 -2.67 -14.55
CA LEU A 3 44.03 -1.53 -14.12
C LEU A 3 42.58 -1.86 -14.43
N GLY A 4 41.80 -2.10 -13.36
CA GLY A 4 40.39 -2.31 -13.49
C GLY A 4 39.69 -1.09 -14.11
N ILE A 5 38.76 -1.32 -15.03
CA ILE A 5 37.95 -0.26 -15.65
C ILE A 5 37.26 0.53 -14.54
N PRO A 6 37.45 1.87 -14.47
CA PRO A 6 36.81 2.68 -13.45
C PRO A 6 35.28 2.53 -13.58
N ARG A 7 34.63 2.03 -12.53
CA ARG A 7 33.16 1.98 -12.46
C ARG A 7 32.65 3.42 -12.28
N PRO A 8 31.68 3.86 -13.06
CA PRO A 8 31.11 5.19 -12.87
C PRO A 8 30.60 5.32 -11.43
N ALA A 9 31.13 6.30 -10.70
CA ALA A 9 30.68 6.66 -9.36
C ALA A 9 29.36 7.42 -9.46
N GLY A 10 28.24 6.72 -9.49
CA GLY A 10 26.93 7.34 -9.47
C GLY A 10 25.83 6.31 -9.72
N LYS A 11 24.74 6.42 -8.98
CA LYS A 11 23.49 5.74 -9.31
C LYS A 11 22.93 6.44 -10.56
N GLY A 12 22.84 5.75 -11.70
CA GLY A 12 22.25 6.28 -12.93
C GLY A 12 20.82 6.80 -12.75
N ALA A 13 20.27 7.39 -13.80
CA ALA A 13 18.86 7.84 -13.76
C ALA A 13 17.93 6.67 -13.37
N ARG A 14 17.08 6.90 -12.36
CA ARG A 14 16.12 5.91 -11.90
C ARG A 14 14.81 6.10 -12.63
N CYS A 15 14.19 4.99 -13.02
CA CYS A 15 12.84 4.96 -13.56
C CYS A 15 11.98 4.12 -12.63
N ILE A 16 10.78 4.63 -12.33
CA ILE A 16 9.77 3.91 -11.59
C ILE A 16 8.75 3.43 -12.60
N ILE A 17 8.44 2.14 -12.56
CA ILE A 17 7.41 1.53 -13.40
C ILE A 17 6.39 0.89 -12.45
N ILE A 18 5.12 1.26 -12.63
CA ILE A 18 3.98 0.57 -12.00
C ILE A 18 3.20 -0.06 -13.14
N GLY A 19 2.79 -1.30 -12.96
CA GLY A 19 1.99 -2.02 -13.95
C GLY A 19 1.13 -3.09 -13.31
N MET A 20 0.14 -3.54 -14.04
CA MET A 20 -0.71 -4.67 -13.65
C MET A 20 -0.88 -5.58 -14.86
N GLY A 21 -0.68 -6.88 -14.67
CA GLY A 21 -0.81 -7.89 -15.71
C GLY A 21 -1.61 -9.10 -15.24
N ASN A 22 -2.04 -9.90 -16.18
CA ASN A 22 -2.69 -11.18 -15.98
C ASN A 22 -2.18 -12.18 -17.05
N GLU A 23 -2.75 -13.36 -17.15
CA GLU A 23 -2.38 -14.41 -18.11
C GLU A 23 -2.51 -13.96 -19.59
N ASN A 24 -3.28 -12.92 -19.87
CA ASN A 24 -3.45 -12.35 -21.21
C ASN A 24 -2.50 -11.19 -21.52
N GLY A 25 -1.65 -10.80 -20.55
CA GLY A 25 -0.68 -9.72 -20.67
C GLY A 25 -1.02 -8.52 -19.78
N TRP A 26 -0.57 -7.34 -20.21
CA TRP A 26 -0.77 -6.11 -19.43
C TRP A 26 -2.22 -5.64 -19.49
N VAL A 27 -2.77 -5.29 -18.33
CA VAL A 27 -4.08 -4.62 -18.25
C VAL A 27 -4.02 -3.29 -19.00
N PRO A 28 -4.96 -2.99 -19.90
CA PRO A 28 -4.96 -1.72 -20.64
C PRO A 28 -4.89 -0.50 -19.72
N GLY A 29 -3.96 0.41 -20.01
CA GLY A 29 -3.78 1.63 -19.23
C GLY A 29 -3.13 1.45 -17.86
N SER A 30 -2.67 0.23 -17.50
CA SER A 30 -2.05 -0.04 -16.20
C SER A 30 -0.60 0.42 -16.11
N ILE A 31 0.11 0.57 -17.23
CA ILE A 31 1.52 0.91 -17.19
C ILE A 31 1.70 2.42 -16.93
N LEU A 32 2.34 2.74 -15.82
CA LEU A 32 2.77 4.09 -15.46
C LEU A 32 4.29 4.12 -15.36
N VAL A 33 4.93 4.93 -16.20
CA VAL A 33 6.38 5.13 -16.20
C VAL A 33 6.70 6.53 -15.71
N ARG A 34 7.51 6.64 -14.65
CA ARG A 34 8.04 7.92 -14.15
C ARG A 34 9.56 7.92 -14.21
N LYS A 35 10.12 8.85 -14.94
CA LYS A 35 11.57 9.09 -15.01
C LYS A 35 11.94 10.14 -13.98
N ARG A 36 13.01 9.91 -13.24
CA ARG A 36 13.66 10.95 -12.42
C ARG A 36 14.39 11.89 -13.39
N THR A 37 13.92 13.13 -13.51
CA THR A 37 14.66 14.17 -14.21
C THR A 37 15.57 14.84 -13.17
N PRO A 38 16.90 14.73 -13.26
CA PRO A 38 17.79 15.46 -12.36
C PRO A 38 17.54 16.96 -12.61
N LYS A 39 17.18 17.72 -11.58
CA LYS A 39 17.29 19.19 -11.65
C LYS A 39 18.77 19.53 -11.54
N GLU A 40 19.29 20.22 -12.56
CA GLU A 40 20.65 20.75 -12.54
C GLU A 40 20.84 21.60 -11.26
N GLY A 41 21.88 21.32 -10.50
CA GLY A 41 22.38 22.14 -9.38
C GLY A 41 21.77 21.86 -8.00
N VAL A 42 20.89 20.86 -7.82
CA VAL A 42 20.35 20.51 -6.50
C VAL A 42 20.68 19.05 -6.18
N VAL A 43 21.70 18.86 -5.34
CA VAL A 43 21.97 17.58 -4.66
C VAL A 43 21.00 17.51 -3.46
N THR A 44 19.73 17.29 -3.73
CA THR A 44 18.79 16.93 -2.69
C THR A 44 18.61 15.42 -2.75
N GLU A 45 18.82 14.76 -1.63
CA GLU A 45 18.30 13.42 -1.36
C GLU A 45 16.78 13.50 -1.31
N ASP A 46 16.16 13.80 -2.45
CA ASP A 46 14.72 13.96 -2.54
C ASP A 46 14.06 12.59 -2.59
N TYR A 47 13.66 12.12 -1.42
CA TYR A 47 12.74 10.99 -1.22
C TYR A 47 11.36 11.18 -1.90
N HIS A 48 11.12 12.34 -2.53
CA HIS A 48 9.84 12.69 -3.17
C HIS A 48 9.59 12.06 -4.53
N PHE A 49 10.57 11.33 -5.08
CA PHE A 49 10.41 10.65 -6.38
C PHE A 49 10.05 9.17 -6.26
N ASP A 50 10.00 8.63 -5.04
CA ASP A 50 9.58 7.25 -4.82
C ASP A 50 8.05 7.14 -4.93
N ILE A 51 7.58 5.92 -5.23
CA ILE A 51 6.14 5.62 -5.19
C ILE A 51 5.64 5.91 -3.77
N ASN A 52 4.71 6.83 -3.65
CA ASN A 52 4.00 7.07 -2.40
C ASN A 52 2.57 6.51 -2.50
N ALA A 53 1.89 6.42 -1.35
CA ALA A 53 0.54 5.88 -1.29
C ALA A 53 -0.46 6.66 -2.16
N GLU A 54 -0.33 7.98 -2.23
CA GLU A 54 -1.25 8.83 -3.01
C GLU A 54 -1.11 8.59 -4.52
N LEU A 55 0.13 8.47 -5.01
CA LEU A 55 0.40 8.14 -6.39
C LEU A 55 -0.17 6.76 -6.74
N PHE A 56 0.07 5.78 -5.86
CA PHE A 56 -0.40 4.41 -6.05
C PHE A 56 -1.94 4.33 -6.04
N GLU A 57 -2.58 4.96 -5.06
CA GLU A 57 -4.04 5.04 -4.96
C GLU A 57 -4.67 5.70 -6.21
N GLY A 58 -4.10 6.82 -6.66
CA GLY A 58 -4.59 7.51 -7.86
C GLY A 58 -4.36 6.73 -9.15
N TRP A 59 -3.29 5.95 -9.25
CA TRP A 59 -3.06 5.01 -10.34
C TRP A 59 -4.07 3.85 -10.30
N LEU A 60 -4.23 3.22 -9.14
CA LEU A 60 -5.14 2.10 -8.95
C LEU A 60 -6.58 2.47 -9.29
N GLN A 61 -7.05 3.64 -8.85
CA GLN A 61 -8.39 4.13 -9.15
C GLN A 61 -8.67 4.22 -10.66
N LYS A 62 -7.64 4.51 -11.47
CA LYS A 62 -7.76 4.57 -12.94
C LYS A 62 -7.74 3.19 -13.59
N VAL A 63 -7.08 2.21 -12.96
CA VAL A 63 -6.90 0.87 -13.52
C VAL A 63 -8.06 -0.06 -13.15
N LEU A 64 -8.63 0.08 -11.95
CA LEU A 64 -9.72 -0.78 -11.47
C LEU A 64 -10.88 -0.95 -12.46
N PRO A 65 -11.38 0.10 -13.16
CA PRO A 65 -12.48 -0.06 -14.12
C PRO A 65 -12.11 -0.90 -15.35
N ASN A 66 -10.83 -1.10 -15.63
CA ASN A 66 -10.34 -1.86 -16.79
C ASN A 66 -10.14 -3.35 -16.49
N LEU A 67 -10.36 -3.75 -15.24
CA LEU A 67 -10.23 -5.15 -14.83
C LEU A 67 -11.50 -5.96 -15.14
N PRO A 68 -11.35 -7.26 -15.46
CA PRO A 68 -12.48 -8.17 -15.49
C PRO A 68 -13.22 -8.18 -14.14
N GLN A 69 -14.53 -8.37 -14.16
CA GLN A 69 -15.33 -8.45 -12.93
C GLN A 69 -14.82 -9.58 -12.02
N ASN A 70 -14.91 -9.37 -10.71
CA ASN A 70 -14.49 -10.34 -9.70
C ASN A 70 -13.00 -10.76 -9.81
N SER A 71 -12.13 -9.86 -10.27
CA SER A 71 -10.69 -10.11 -10.30
C SER A 71 -10.11 -10.23 -8.90
N VAL A 72 -9.06 -11.03 -8.73
CA VAL A 72 -8.24 -11.12 -7.52
C VAL A 72 -6.92 -10.37 -7.79
N LEU A 73 -6.68 -9.31 -7.03
CA LEU A 73 -5.46 -8.51 -7.14
C LEU A 73 -4.43 -9.00 -6.12
N VAL A 74 -3.26 -9.35 -6.62
CA VAL A 74 -2.15 -9.87 -5.79
C VAL A 74 -1.16 -8.74 -5.51
N PHE A 75 -0.84 -8.51 -4.24
CA PHE A 75 0.12 -7.52 -3.79
C PHE A 75 1.12 -8.10 -2.80
N ASP A 76 2.33 -7.60 -2.85
CA ASP A 76 3.31 -7.75 -1.77
C ASP A 76 2.99 -6.78 -0.60
N ASN A 77 3.89 -6.64 0.37
CA ASN A 77 3.71 -5.78 1.53
C ASN A 77 4.48 -4.45 1.45
N ALA A 78 4.68 -3.90 0.27
CA ALA A 78 5.32 -2.61 0.14
C ALA A 78 4.54 -1.50 0.89
N SER A 79 5.24 -0.50 1.40
CA SER A 79 4.66 0.54 2.27
C SER A 79 3.61 1.39 1.58
N TYR A 80 3.76 1.65 0.28
CA TYR A 80 2.87 2.53 -0.48
C TYR A 80 1.47 1.94 -0.73
N HIS A 81 1.29 0.62 -0.70
CA HIS A 81 -0.05 0.00 -0.72
C HIS A 81 -0.45 -0.61 0.62
N SER A 82 0.29 -0.31 1.67
CA SER A 82 -0.01 -0.73 3.04
C SER A 82 -0.39 0.44 3.95
N LYS A 83 -0.81 1.58 3.38
CA LYS A 83 -1.37 2.69 4.14
C LYS A 83 -2.66 2.25 4.81
N LYS A 84 -2.71 2.38 6.15
CA LYS A 84 -3.89 2.02 6.93
C LYS A 84 -5.06 2.93 6.58
N ASP A 85 -6.25 2.36 6.56
CA ASP A 85 -7.49 3.13 6.45
C ASP A 85 -7.73 3.90 7.76
N GLU A 86 -7.50 5.20 7.73
CA GLU A 86 -7.63 6.09 8.89
C GLU A 86 -9.06 6.16 9.42
N ASN A 87 -10.06 5.92 8.58
CA ASN A 87 -11.46 5.93 8.98
C ASN A 87 -11.82 4.69 9.82
N ASN A 88 -11.18 3.57 9.56
CA ASN A 88 -11.44 2.28 10.21
C ASN A 88 -10.32 1.82 11.15
N THR A 89 -9.22 2.55 11.25
CA THR A 89 -8.12 2.22 12.17
C THR A 89 -8.20 3.08 13.42
N PRO A 90 -8.40 2.51 14.63
CA PRO A 90 -8.49 3.26 15.86
C PRO A 90 -7.23 4.09 16.12
N THR A 91 -7.42 5.36 16.45
CA THR A 91 -6.35 6.27 16.84
C THR A 91 -6.61 6.86 18.23
N ILE A 92 -5.55 7.33 18.88
CA ILE A 92 -5.65 7.98 20.18
C ILE A 92 -6.53 9.24 20.15
N LYS A 93 -6.76 9.82 18.97
CA LYS A 93 -7.61 11.00 18.77
C LYS A 93 -9.11 10.68 18.75
N TRP A 94 -9.50 9.41 18.62
CA TRP A 94 -10.90 9.04 18.55
C TRP A 94 -11.63 9.33 19.87
N ARG A 95 -12.86 9.83 19.74
CA ARG A 95 -13.76 10.04 20.88
C ARG A 95 -14.18 8.70 21.48
N ILE A 96 -14.56 8.72 22.75
CA ILE A 96 -14.92 7.52 23.51
C ILE A 96 -16.10 6.77 22.84
N ASP A 97 -17.09 7.50 22.34
CA ASP A 97 -18.27 6.93 21.69
C ASP A 97 -17.88 6.16 20.44
N ARG A 98 -17.02 6.74 19.59
CA ARG A 98 -16.50 6.08 18.38
C ARG A 98 -15.70 4.83 18.70
N LEU A 99 -14.89 4.85 19.78
CA LEU A 99 -14.15 3.67 20.22
C LEU A 99 -15.10 2.54 20.66
N ARG A 100 -16.15 2.88 21.43
CA ARG A 100 -17.17 1.92 21.86
C ARG A 100 -17.94 1.30 20.70
N GLU A 101 -18.37 2.11 19.75
CA GLU A 101 -19.05 1.66 18.53
C GLU A 101 -18.16 0.73 17.71
N TRP A 102 -16.91 1.12 17.51
CA TRP A 102 -15.94 0.31 16.76
C TRP A 102 -15.67 -1.03 17.45
N LEU A 103 -15.47 -1.06 18.78
CA LEU A 103 -15.28 -2.27 19.56
C LEU A 103 -16.48 -3.21 19.44
N LYS A 104 -17.70 -2.67 19.59
CA LYS A 104 -18.94 -3.44 19.41
C LYS A 104 -19.04 -4.04 18.00
N ALA A 105 -18.78 -3.24 16.96
CA ALA A 105 -18.81 -3.68 15.57
C ALA A 105 -17.78 -4.79 15.29
N ASN A 106 -16.66 -4.79 16.02
CA ASN A 106 -15.62 -5.82 15.91
C ASN A 106 -15.74 -6.95 16.95
N LYS A 107 -16.90 -7.04 17.63
CA LYS A 107 -17.25 -8.09 18.61
C LYS A 107 -16.23 -8.21 19.76
N VAL A 108 -15.76 -7.06 20.25
CA VAL A 108 -14.86 -6.97 21.40
C VAL A 108 -15.64 -6.51 22.60
N ASP A 109 -15.67 -7.35 23.65
CA ASP A 109 -16.31 -7.01 24.90
C ASP A 109 -15.43 -6.06 25.73
N PHE A 110 -16.07 -5.12 26.41
CA PHE A 110 -15.43 -4.18 27.31
C PHE A 110 -16.37 -3.76 28.46
N PRO A 111 -15.85 -3.49 29.68
CA PRO A 111 -16.65 -3.02 30.79
C PRO A 111 -17.34 -1.69 30.49
N ALA A 112 -18.58 -1.52 30.92
CA ALA A 112 -19.38 -0.30 30.67
C ALA A 112 -18.71 0.99 31.20
N LYS A 113 -17.94 0.87 32.29
CA LYS A 113 -17.21 1.98 32.93
C LYS A 113 -15.80 2.21 32.38
N SER A 114 -15.39 1.48 31.32
CA SER A 114 -14.06 1.64 30.73
C SER A 114 -13.80 3.06 30.27
N LYS A 115 -12.62 3.57 30.62
CA LYS A 115 -12.12 4.88 30.22
C LYS A 115 -11.54 4.84 28.81
N ARG A 116 -11.41 6.01 28.18
CA ARG A 116 -10.90 6.15 26.82
C ARG A 116 -9.54 5.44 26.58
N PRO A 117 -8.52 5.53 27.45
CA PRO A 117 -7.26 4.83 27.23
C PRO A 117 -7.40 3.31 27.14
N GLU A 118 -8.23 2.73 28.01
CA GLU A 118 -8.51 1.28 28.04
C GLU A 118 -9.20 0.82 26.76
N LEU A 119 -10.25 1.55 26.35
CA LEU A 119 -10.96 1.26 25.10
C LEU A 119 -10.04 1.39 23.89
N TYR A 120 -9.17 2.41 23.86
CA TYR A 120 -8.20 2.58 22.79
C TYR A 120 -7.20 1.43 22.73
N GLN A 121 -6.71 0.98 23.88
CA GLN A 121 -5.77 -0.15 23.93
C GLN A 121 -6.42 -1.44 23.40
N LEU A 122 -7.65 -1.74 23.81
CA LEU A 122 -8.42 -2.89 23.28
C LEU A 122 -8.62 -2.77 21.77
N ALA A 123 -9.04 -1.61 21.31
CA ALA A 123 -9.26 -1.36 19.89
C ALA A 123 -7.98 -1.47 19.07
N ARG A 124 -6.84 -0.97 19.59
CA ARG A 124 -5.54 -1.08 18.95
C ARG A 124 -5.08 -2.53 18.83
N MET A 125 -5.24 -3.33 19.89
CA MET A 125 -4.90 -4.76 19.87
C MET A 125 -5.75 -5.49 18.83
N LYS A 126 -7.06 -5.27 18.83
CA LYS A 126 -7.97 -5.89 17.85
C LYS A 126 -7.69 -5.49 16.41
N ALA A 127 -7.38 -4.21 16.17
CA ALA A 127 -7.03 -3.73 14.84
C ALA A 127 -5.68 -4.29 14.32
N ALA A 128 -4.78 -4.70 15.22
CA ALA A 128 -3.52 -5.33 14.85
C ALA A 128 -3.69 -6.76 14.34
N GLU A 129 -4.73 -7.48 14.77
CA GLU A 129 -5.04 -8.84 14.30
C GLU A 129 -5.45 -8.85 12.82
N ASN A 130 -6.18 -7.83 12.40
CA ASN A 130 -6.67 -7.69 11.02
C ASN A 130 -6.49 -6.24 10.54
N PRO A 131 -5.30 -5.87 10.08
CA PRO A 131 -5.03 -4.52 9.60
C PRO A 131 -5.88 -4.23 8.35
N ARG A 132 -6.57 -3.08 8.36
CA ARG A 132 -7.35 -2.60 7.22
C ARG A 132 -6.53 -1.59 6.45
N TYR A 133 -6.34 -1.84 5.17
CA TYR A 133 -5.60 -0.97 4.28
C TYR A 133 -6.57 -0.23 3.34
N LYS A 134 -6.25 1.03 3.04
CA LYS A 134 -7.08 1.87 2.16
C LYS A 134 -7.20 1.28 0.76
N VAL A 135 -6.09 0.76 0.23
CA VAL A 135 -6.05 0.10 -1.08
C VAL A 135 -6.99 -1.11 -1.12
N ASP A 136 -7.01 -1.94 -0.06
CA ASP A 136 -7.89 -3.11 -0.02
C ASP A 136 -9.36 -2.70 -0.03
N GLN A 137 -9.68 -1.60 0.64
CA GLN A 137 -11.04 -1.05 0.64
C GLN A 137 -11.45 -0.58 -0.76
N MET A 138 -10.59 0.18 -1.44
CA MET A 138 -10.84 0.66 -2.81
C MET A 138 -11.10 -0.49 -3.78
N ILE A 139 -10.33 -1.58 -3.68
CA ILE A 139 -10.47 -2.76 -4.52
C ILE A 139 -11.80 -3.48 -4.26
N LYS A 140 -12.15 -3.66 -2.99
CA LYS A 140 -13.43 -4.28 -2.59
C LYS A 140 -14.64 -3.46 -3.03
N GLU A 141 -14.57 -2.14 -2.89
CA GLU A 141 -15.63 -1.21 -3.35
C GLU A 141 -15.81 -1.26 -4.88
N ALA A 142 -14.73 -1.56 -5.62
CA ALA A 142 -14.79 -1.78 -7.07
C ALA A 142 -15.28 -3.19 -7.47
N GLY A 143 -15.62 -4.07 -6.51
CA GLY A 143 -16.12 -5.41 -6.77
C GLY A 143 -15.05 -6.47 -7.04
N HIS A 144 -13.84 -6.24 -6.55
CA HIS A 144 -12.70 -7.15 -6.69
C HIS A 144 -12.22 -7.68 -5.33
N GLU A 145 -11.35 -8.67 -5.35
CA GLU A 145 -10.73 -9.25 -4.16
C GLU A 145 -9.24 -8.91 -4.07
N VAL A 146 -8.68 -8.98 -2.87
CA VAL A 146 -7.26 -8.73 -2.61
C VAL A 146 -6.63 -9.96 -2.00
N LEU A 147 -5.51 -10.39 -2.57
CA LEU A 147 -4.62 -11.38 -2.00
C LEU A 147 -3.29 -10.70 -1.64
N ARG A 148 -2.97 -10.60 -0.36
CA ARG A 148 -1.68 -10.11 0.09
C ARG A 148 -0.71 -11.26 0.27
N LEU A 149 0.47 -11.12 -0.36
CA LEU A 149 1.54 -12.08 -0.19
C LEU A 149 2.12 -11.99 1.23
N PRO A 150 2.65 -13.10 1.77
CA PRO A 150 3.35 -13.05 3.05
C PRO A 150 4.56 -12.08 3.00
N PRO A 151 4.95 -11.49 4.14
CA PRO A 151 6.16 -10.69 4.21
C PRO A 151 7.39 -11.48 3.73
N TYR A 152 8.29 -10.81 3.00
CA TYR A 152 9.54 -11.38 2.44
C TYR A 152 9.37 -12.39 1.31
N TYR A 153 8.17 -12.60 0.78
CA TYR A 153 7.90 -13.50 -0.35
C TYR A 153 7.51 -12.72 -1.62
N CYS A 154 8.28 -11.68 -1.95
CA CYS A 154 8.08 -10.91 -3.19
C CYS A 154 8.22 -11.80 -4.44
N ASP A 155 9.06 -12.83 -4.40
CA ASP A 155 9.25 -13.79 -5.50
C ASP A 155 7.97 -14.53 -5.92
N LEU A 156 6.96 -14.54 -5.05
CA LEU A 156 5.64 -15.08 -5.37
C LEU A 156 4.79 -14.11 -6.21
N ASN A 157 5.22 -12.85 -6.34
CA ASN A 157 4.55 -11.90 -7.21
C ASN A 157 5.01 -12.13 -8.66
N PRO A 158 4.13 -12.55 -9.58
CA PRO A 158 4.51 -12.85 -10.96
C PRO A 158 5.18 -11.69 -11.68
N ILE A 159 4.90 -10.44 -11.29
CA ILE A 159 5.48 -9.25 -11.90
C ILE A 159 7.00 -9.15 -11.73
N GLU A 160 7.57 -9.79 -10.73
CA GLU A 160 9.02 -9.82 -10.50
C GLU A 160 9.77 -10.73 -11.51
N ARG A 161 9.03 -11.46 -12.33
CA ARG A 161 9.57 -12.43 -13.31
C ARG A 161 9.38 -11.99 -14.77
N ILE A 162 8.87 -10.79 -14.99
CA ILE A 162 8.60 -10.24 -16.33
C ILE A 162 9.75 -9.37 -16.80
#